data_cf1434ab6291035b4c7d539782d3fd2c
#
_entry.id   cf1434ab6291035b4c7d539782d3fd2c
#
_cell.length_a   1.000
_cell.length_b   1.000
_cell.length_c   1.000
_cell.angle_alpha   90.00
_cell.angle_beta   90.00
_cell.angle_gamma   90.00
#
_symmetry.space_group_name_H-M   'P 1'
#
loop_
_entity.id
_entity.type
_entity.pdbx_description
1 polymer ?
#
loop_
_entity_poly.entity_id
_entity_poly.type
_entity_poly.pdbx_seq_one_letter_code
_entity_poly.pdbx_strand_id
1 'polypeptide(L)'
;VQLSCEVVKNEFCGAILLGGALTRGEPLTSGAIASSDLMHFHANKIILGAAGVSLRYGVTDHSFVIGSLKREMISRADQVICVADFSKFNQTAANCICPTSNLNVLVTDWLTDDAVCGQYTSAGVRVIKAPEPRSFNL
;
A
#
# COMPACT_ATOMS: atom_id res chain seq x y z
N VAL A 1 -5.99 11.85 2.28
CA VAL A 1 -6.41 13.25 2.15
C VAL A 1 -5.51 14.03 1.19
N GLN A 2 -4.19 14.05 1.39
CA GLN A 2 -3.29 14.78 0.48
C GLN A 2 -3.38 14.27 -0.97
N LEU A 3 -3.36 12.97 -1.17
CA LEU A 3 -3.47 12.37 -2.50
C LEU A 3 -4.81 12.71 -3.18
N SER A 4 -5.92 12.75 -2.44
CA SER A 4 -7.21 13.11 -3.02
C SER A 4 -7.24 14.56 -3.51
N CYS A 5 -6.56 15.47 -2.83
CA CYS A 5 -6.40 16.86 -3.29
C CYS A 5 -5.60 16.96 -4.60
N GLU A 6 -4.64 16.08 -4.83
CA GLU A 6 -3.89 16.04 -6.09
C GLU A 6 -4.71 15.38 -7.22
N VAL A 7 -5.42 14.31 -6.91
CA VAL A 7 -6.24 13.60 -7.90
C VAL A 7 -7.33 14.50 -8.50
N VAL A 8 -8.02 15.30 -7.67
CA VAL A 8 -9.11 16.17 -8.14
C VAL A 8 -8.64 17.37 -8.97
N LYS A 9 -7.33 17.65 -9.05
CA LYS A 9 -6.78 18.62 -9.98
C LYS A 9 -6.77 18.12 -11.43
N ASN A 10 -6.91 16.81 -11.62
CA ASN A 10 -6.96 16.20 -12.94
C ASN A 10 -8.40 16.15 -13.44
N GLU A 11 -8.67 16.76 -14.58
CA GLU A 11 -10.01 16.84 -15.17
C GLU A 11 -10.61 15.47 -15.56
N PHE A 12 -9.78 14.44 -15.69
CA PHE A 12 -10.19 13.09 -16.06
C PHE A 12 -10.36 12.13 -14.88
N CYS A 13 -10.08 12.58 -13.65
CA CYS A 13 -10.13 11.74 -12.46
C CYS A 13 -11.08 12.30 -11.41
N GLY A 14 -12.04 11.50 -10.98
CA GLY A 14 -12.83 11.75 -9.78
C GLY A 14 -12.18 11.15 -8.53
N ALA A 15 -12.51 11.65 -7.35
CA ALA A 15 -12.09 11.08 -6.09
C ALA A 15 -13.28 10.95 -5.13
N ILE A 16 -13.36 9.82 -4.46
CA ILE A 16 -14.26 9.61 -3.31
C ILE A 16 -13.36 9.50 -2.09
N LEU A 17 -13.53 10.41 -1.14
CA LEU A 17 -12.87 10.34 0.15
C LEU A 17 -13.80 9.65 1.15
N LEU A 18 -13.41 8.49 1.66
CA LEU A 18 -14.17 7.81 2.70
C LEU A 18 -14.18 8.65 3.97
N GLY A 19 -15.31 8.67 4.67
CA GLY A 19 -15.44 9.31 5.96
C GLY A 19 -14.50 8.73 7.02
N GLY A 20 -14.55 9.27 8.24
CA GLY A 20 -13.79 8.72 9.37
C GLY A 20 -12.98 9.74 10.13
N ALA A 21 -12.25 9.26 11.12
CA ALA A 21 -11.39 10.08 11.97
C ALA A 21 -10.04 10.34 11.29
N LEU A 22 -9.54 11.58 11.42
CA LEU A 22 -8.17 11.95 11.10
C LEU A 22 -7.33 11.87 12.37
N THR A 23 -6.28 11.07 12.34
CA THR A 23 -5.33 10.95 13.44
C THR A 23 -4.16 11.90 13.21
N ARG A 24 -3.70 12.54 14.28
CA ARG A 24 -2.55 13.46 14.20
C ARG A 24 -1.32 12.72 13.66
N GLY A 25 -0.70 13.30 12.64
CA GLY A 25 0.48 12.72 11.97
C GLY A 25 0.16 11.69 10.89
N GLU A 26 -1.11 11.31 10.73
CA GLU A 26 -1.54 10.36 9.70
C GLU A 26 -2.56 11.03 8.77
N PRO A 27 -2.19 11.43 7.55
CA PRO A 27 -3.06 12.15 6.62
C PRO A 27 -4.02 11.19 5.88
N LEU A 28 -4.72 10.37 6.64
CA LEU A 28 -5.71 9.41 6.14
C LEU A 28 -6.93 9.36 7.06
N THR A 29 -8.06 8.97 6.53
CA THR A 29 -9.29 8.69 7.28
C THR A 29 -9.31 7.23 7.74
N SER A 30 -9.77 6.98 8.95
CA SER A 30 -9.81 5.63 9.53
C SER A 30 -10.96 5.47 10.53
N GLY A 31 -11.10 4.27 11.08
CA GLY A 31 -12.09 3.94 12.09
C GLY A 31 -13.40 3.42 11.49
N ALA A 32 -14.41 3.27 12.34
CA ALA A 32 -15.67 2.58 12.01
C ALA A 32 -16.43 3.20 10.82
N ILE A 33 -16.37 4.53 10.66
CA ILE A 33 -17.03 5.21 9.54
C ILE A 33 -16.34 4.84 8.22
N ALA A 34 -15.01 4.90 8.16
CA ALA A 34 -14.25 4.52 6.97
C ALA A 34 -14.50 3.05 6.60
N SER A 35 -14.52 2.15 7.57
CA SER A 35 -14.85 0.73 7.37
C SER A 35 -16.28 0.54 6.87
N SER A 36 -17.25 1.25 7.45
CA SER A 36 -18.65 1.20 7.01
C SER A 36 -18.82 1.68 5.57
N ASP A 37 -18.21 2.81 5.25
CA ASP A 37 -18.27 3.35 3.88
C ASP A 37 -17.65 2.37 2.87
N LEU A 38 -16.50 1.78 3.25
CA LEU A 38 -15.78 0.84 2.40
C LEU A 38 -16.62 -0.39 2.03
N MET A 39 -17.57 -0.81 2.87
CA MET A 39 -18.43 -1.97 2.59
C MET A 39 -19.27 -1.81 1.31
N HIS A 40 -19.48 -0.60 0.85
CA HIS A 40 -20.28 -0.30 -0.35
C HIS A 40 -19.45 -0.26 -1.64
N PHE A 41 -18.14 -0.49 -1.56
CA PHE A 41 -17.26 -0.43 -2.71
C PHE A 41 -16.62 -1.79 -3.03
N HIS A 42 -16.36 -1.99 -4.31
CA HIS A 42 -15.46 -2.99 -4.85
C HIS A 42 -14.46 -2.28 -5.77
N ALA A 43 -13.19 -2.63 -5.69
CA ALA A 43 -12.15 -1.99 -6.45
C ALA A 43 -11.41 -2.99 -7.36
N ASN A 44 -11.11 -2.60 -8.59
CA ASN A 44 -10.24 -3.42 -9.44
C ASN A 44 -8.82 -3.51 -8.88
N LYS A 45 -8.35 -2.42 -8.24
CA LYS A 45 -7.00 -2.36 -7.68
C LYS A 45 -7.01 -1.61 -6.35
N ILE A 46 -6.23 -2.13 -5.41
CA ILE A 46 -5.85 -1.41 -4.21
C ILE A 46 -4.36 -1.11 -4.25
N ILE A 47 -3.98 0.10 -3.87
CA ILE A 47 -2.60 0.50 -3.66
C ILE A 47 -2.42 0.79 -2.17
N LEU A 48 -1.49 0.11 -1.53
CA LEU A 48 -1.22 0.26 -0.11
C LEU A 48 0.28 0.38 0.18
N GLY A 49 0.61 1.19 1.19
CA GLY A 49 1.95 1.25 1.77
C GLY A 49 2.11 0.24 2.90
N ALA A 50 3.34 -0.03 3.31
CA ALA A 50 3.70 -0.94 4.38
C ALA A 50 4.69 -0.31 5.36
N ALA A 51 4.62 -0.72 6.62
CA ALA A 51 5.69 -0.46 7.59
C ALA A 51 6.81 -1.49 7.45
N GLY A 52 6.48 -2.70 7.03
CA GLY A 52 7.43 -3.76 6.73
C GLY A 52 6.89 -4.77 5.73
N VAL A 53 7.79 -5.34 4.93
CA VAL A 53 7.50 -6.38 3.93
C VAL A 53 8.52 -7.50 4.10
N SER A 54 8.05 -8.71 4.35
CA SER A 54 8.90 -9.89 4.45
C SER A 54 8.25 -11.12 3.81
N LEU A 55 9.06 -12.03 3.29
CA LEU A 55 8.54 -13.28 2.71
C LEU A 55 7.80 -14.13 3.74
N ARG A 56 8.27 -14.12 4.99
CA ARG A 56 7.70 -14.93 6.06
C ARG A 56 6.37 -14.41 6.58
N TYR A 57 6.25 -13.08 6.77
CA TYR A 57 5.09 -12.48 7.43
C TYR A 57 4.25 -11.61 6.49
N GLY A 58 4.66 -11.48 5.23
CA GLY A 58 3.97 -10.66 4.24
C GLY A 58 4.09 -9.17 4.52
N VAL A 59 3.00 -8.45 4.31
CA VAL A 59 2.88 -7.02 4.56
C VAL A 59 2.47 -6.78 6.00
N THR A 60 3.16 -5.87 6.69
CA THR A 60 2.92 -5.56 8.09
C THR A 60 2.80 -4.06 8.33
N ASP A 61 2.12 -3.66 9.41
CA ASP A 61 1.91 -2.27 9.82
C ASP A 61 2.05 -2.09 11.34
N HIS A 62 2.32 -0.87 11.78
CA HIS A 62 2.37 -0.54 13.21
C HIS A 62 0.99 -0.33 13.81
N SER A 63 0.08 0.27 13.06
CA SER A 63 -1.26 0.64 13.52
C SER A 63 -2.26 -0.50 13.33
N PHE A 64 -2.88 -0.93 14.43
CA PHE A 64 -3.95 -1.95 14.37
C PHE A 64 -5.21 -1.43 13.66
N VAL A 65 -5.54 -0.15 13.84
CA VAL A 65 -6.72 0.48 13.22
C VAL A 65 -6.53 0.55 11.70
N ILE A 66 -5.38 1.07 11.25
CA ILE A 66 -5.05 1.16 9.82
C ILE A 66 -4.91 -0.23 9.22
N GLY A 67 -4.30 -1.16 9.93
CA GLY A 67 -4.15 -2.52 9.45
C GLY A 67 -5.47 -3.25 9.31
N SER A 68 -6.43 -3.02 10.20
CA SER A 68 -7.79 -3.56 10.05
C SER A 68 -8.45 -3.03 8.78
N LEU A 69 -8.38 -1.72 8.55
CA LEU A 69 -8.91 -1.10 7.34
C LEU A 69 -8.23 -1.64 6.07
N LYS A 70 -6.90 -1.78 6.08
CA LYS A 70 -6.15 -2.37 4.95
C LYS A 70 -6.58 -3.80 4.63
N ARG A 71 -6.79 -4.65 5.66
CA ARG A 71 -7.30 -6.02 5.45
C ARG A 71 -8.67 -6.02 4.79
N GLU A 72 -9.54 -5.12 5.24
CA GLU A 72 -10.88 -4.97 4.68
C GLU A 72 -10.83 -4.46 3.22
N MET A 73 -9.97 -3.49 2.92
CA MET A 73 -9.73 -3.02 1.55
C MET A 73 -9.23 -4.15 0.64
N ILE A 74 -8.31 -4.98 1.13
CA ILE A 74 -7.77 -6.14 0.37
C ILE A 74 -8.88 -7.12 0.04
N SER A 75 -9.79 -7.42 0.97
CA SER A 75 -10.90 -8.36 0.74
C SER A 75 -11.91 -7.88 -0.31
N ARG A 76 -11.83 -6.60 -0.71
CA ARG A 76 -12.75 -5.96 -1.66
C ARG A 76 -12.06 -5.53 -2.95
N ALA A 77 -10.86 -6.04 -3.23
CA ALA A 77 -10.10 -5.69 -4.41
C ALA A 77 -9.73 -6.93 -5.21
N ASP A 78 -9.74 -6.80 -6.55
CA ASP A 78 -9.29 -7.87 -7.45
C ASP A 78 -7.77 -7.98 -7.47
N GLN A 79 -7.07 -6.85 -7.29
CA GLN A 79 -5.61 -6.80 -7.35
C GLN A 79 -5.03 -5.97 -6.21
N VAL A 80 -4.04 -6.53 -5.52
CA VAL A 80 -3.32 -5.90 -4.42
C VAL A 80 -1.94 -5.45 -4.89
N ILE A 81 -1.69 -4.15 -4.81
CA ILE A 81 -0.42 -3.50 -5.17
C ILE A 81 0.17 -2.93 -3.88
N CYS A 82 1.31 -3.43 -3.46
CA CYS A 82 2.07 -2.87 -2.34
C CYS A 82 3.16 -1.94 -2.87
N VAL A 83 3.27 -0.74 -2.27
CA VAL A 83 4.35 0.21 -2.56
C VAL A 83 5.22 0.32 -1.32
N ALA A 84 6.49 -0.05 -1.44
CA ALA A 84 7.42 -0.07 -0.31
C ALA A 84 8.84 0.28 -0.81
N ASP A 85 9.48 1.23 -0.16
CA ASP A 85 10.89 1.55 -0.42
C ASP A 85 11.83 0.46 0.14
N PHE A 86 13.12 0.51 -0.25
CA PHE A 86 14.14 -0.48 0.14
C PHE A 86 14.22 -0.70 1.65
N SER A 87 13.93 0.33 2.46
CA SER A 87 14.04 0.26 3.92
C SER A 87 12.98 -0.62 4.59
N LYS A 88 11.91 -0.96 3.85
CA LYS A 88 10.77 -1.75 4.34
C LYS A 88 10.97 -3.25 4.19
N PHE A 89 11.92 -3.67 3.35
CA PHE A 89 12.20 -5.08 3.11
C PHE A 89 12.87 -5.74 4.32
N ASN A 90 12.51 -6.99 4.57
CA ASN A 90 12.96 -7.76 5.73
C ASN A 90 12.65 -7.11 7.09
N GLN A 91 11.76 -6.12 7.10
CA GLN A 91 11.20 -5.53 8.30
C GLN A 91 9.85 -6.15 8.63
N THR A 92 9.52 -6.20 9.91
CA THR A 92 8.25 -6.74 10.39
C THR A 92 7.71 -5.86 11.49
N ALA A 93 6.49 -5.38 11.33
CA ALA A 93 5.73 -4.67 12.35
C ALA A 93 4.75 -5.64 13.04
N ALA A 94 4.19 -5.22 14.17
CA ALA A 94 3.38 -6.08 15.03
C ALA A 94 2.07 -6.56 14.41
N ASN A 95 1.52 -5.82 13.43
CA ASN A 95 0.22 -6.10 12.82
C ASN A 95 0.37 -6.65 11.41
N CYS A 96 0.08 -7.93 11.20
CA CYS A 96 0.07 -8.55 9.87
C CYS A 96 -1.17 -8.10 9.08
N ILE A 97 -0.94 -7.63 7.85
CA ILE A 97 -1.98 -7.16 6.94
C ILE A 97 -2.41 -8.27 6.00
N CYS A 98 -1.48 -8.82 5.25
CA CYS A 98 -1.71 -9.98 4.39
C CYS A 98 -0.42 -10.76 4.15
N PRO A 99 -0.53 -12.07 3.87
CA PRO A 99 0.62 -12.87 3.46
C PRO A 99 1.14 -12.44 2.09
N THR A 100 2.39 -12.77 1.78
CA THR A 100 3.03 -12.46 0.48
C THR A 100 2.23 -13.03 -0.70
N SER A 101 1.56 -14.16 -0.54
CA SER A 101 0.73 -14.79 -1.56
C SER A 101 -0.49 -13.97 -1.99
N ASN A 102 -0.91 -12.99 -1.19
CA ASN A 102 -2.00 -12.08 -1.55
C ASN A 102 -1.53 -10.86 -2.35
N LEU A 103 -0.21 -10.68 -2.49
CA LEU A 103 0.33 -9.59 -3.31
C LEU A 103 0.34 -9.99 -4.78
N ASN A 104 -0.26 -9.17 -5.62
CA ASN A 104 -0.15 -9.31 -7.08
C ASN A 104 1.05 -8.52 -7.59
N VAL A 105 1.27 -7.31 -7.05
CA VAL A 105 2.36 -6.43 -7.48
C VAL A 105 3.05 -5.82 -6.25
N LEU A 106 4.36 -5.76 -6.30
CA LEU A 106 5.21 -5.05 -5.35
C LEU A 106 6.00 -3.99 -6.11
N VAL A 107 5.75 -2.72 -5.80
CA VAL A 107 6.47 -1.59 -6.39
C VAL A 107 7.51 -1.11 -5.40
N THR A 108 8.75 -0.96 -5.85
CA THR A 108 9.85 -0.49 -5.00
C THR A 108 10.76 0.50 -5.72
N ASP A 109 11.68 1.11 -4.98
CA ASP A 109 12.65 2.06 -5.51
C ASP A 109 13.92 1.37 -6.08
N TRP A 110 14.80 2.18 -6.69
CA TRP A 110 16.05 1.73 -7.32
C TRP A 110 17.09 1.24 -6.31
N LEU A 111 16.95 1.59 -5.01
CA LEU A 111 17.90 1.18 -3.95
C LEU A 111 17.66 -0.25 -3.48
N THR A 112 16.51 -0.83 -3.80
CA THR A 112 16.21 -2.22 -3.42
C THR A 112 17.12 -3.18 -4.18
N ASP A 113 17.78 -4.10 -3.47
CA ASP A 113 18.65 -5.11 -4.04
C ASP A 113 17.89 -6.03 -5.01
N ASP A 114 18.49 -6.31 -6.16
CA ASP A 114 17.90 -7.20 -7.18
C ASP A 114 17.74 -8.63 -6.67
N ALA A 115 18.61 -9.10 -5.76
CA ALA A 115 18.43 -10.40 -5.11
C ALA A 115 17.16 -10.43 -4.24
N VAL A 116 16.84 -9.34 -3.54
CA VAL A 116 15.60 -9.20 -2.78
C VAL A 116 14.41 -9.20 -3.74
N CYS A 117 14.45 -8.42 -4.81
CA CYS A 117 13.40 -8.42 -5.84
C CYS A 117 13.16 -9.82 -6.41
N GLY A 118 14.25 -10.56 -6.70
CA GLY A 118 14.20 -11.93 -7.21
C GLY A 118 13.51 -12.91 -6.28
N GLN A 119 13.67 -12.76 -4.97
CA GLN A 119 12.99 -13.61 -3.97
C GLN A 119 11.45 -13.45 -4.03
N TYR A 120 10.94 -12.22 -4.15
CA TYR A 120 9.51 -11.97 -4.29
C TYR A 120 8.97 -12.43 -5.65
N THR A 121 9.74 -12.26 -6.71
CA THR A 121 9.38 -12.78 -8.03
C THR A 121 9.27 -14.31 -8.01
N SER A 122 10.20 -14.99 -7.35
CA SER A 122 10.16 -16.44 -7.16
C SER A 122 8.97 -16.89 -6.30
N ALA A 123 8.47 -16.02 -5.42
CA ALA A 123 7.26 -16.26 -4.65
C ALA A 123 5.95 -15.96 -5.41
N GLY A 124 6.04 -15.61 -6.72
CA GLY A 124 4.89 -15.35 -7.57
C GLY A 124 4.38 -13.90 -7.58
N VAL A 125 5.11 -12.97 -6.95
CA VAL A 125 4.76 -11.54 -6.93
C VAL A 125 5.42 -10.84 -8.11
N ARG A 126 4.65 -10.07 -8.87
CA ARG A 126 5.22 -9.20 -9.91
C ARG A 126 5.94 -8.02 -9.24
N VAL A 127 7.25 -7.94 -9.37
CA VAL A 127 8.03 -6.83 -8.83
C VAL A 127 8.25 -5.77 -9.91
N ILE A 128 8.00 -4.51 -9.55
CA ILE A 128 8.29 -3.33 -10.38
C ILE A 128 9.26 -2.46 -9.60
N LYS A 129 10.49 -2.36 -10.10
CA LYS A 129 11.52 -1.51 -9.54
C LYS A 129 11.51 -0.17 -10.28
N ALA A 130 11.27 0.93 -9.56
CA ALA A 130 11.33 2.26 -10.14
C ALA A 130 12.77 2.60 -10.54
N PRO A 131 12.99 3.30 -11.66
CA PRO A 131 14.30 3.75 -12.05
C PRO A 131 14.81 4.82 -11.07
N GLU A 132 16.12 4.98 -11.02
CA GLU A 132 16.75 6.09 -10.31
C GLU A 132 16.19 7.43 -10.83
N PRO A 133 15.79 8.36 -9.95
CA PRO A 133 15.33 9.67 -10.38
C PRO A 133 16.41 10.36 -11.21
N ARG A 134 16.05 10.83 -12.41
CA ARG A 134 16.94 11.69 -13.15
C ARG A 134 17.16 12.97 -12.33
N SER A 135 18.39 13.34 -12.06
CA SER A 135 18.71 14.65 -11.48
C SER A 135 18.21 15.72 -12.45
N PHE A 136 17.09 16.36 -12.11
CA PHE A 136 16.74 17.61 -12.77
C PHE A 136 17.73 18.65 -12.23
N ASN A 137 18.74 19.00 -13.02
CA ASN A 137 19.51 20.21 -12.78
C ASN A 137 18.52 21.38 -12.93
N LEU A 138 18.12 21.96 -11.81
CA LEU A 138 17.43 23.26 -11.73
C LEU A 138 18.40 24.36 -12.09
#